data_75b0543c68a4344cc795c6ff97dfc8b0
#
_entry.id   75b0543c68a4344cc795c6ff97dfc8b0
#
_cell.length_a   1.000
_cell.length_b   1.000
_cell.length_c   1.000
_cell.angle_alpha   90.00
_cell.angle_beta   90.00
_cell.angle_gamma   90.00
#
_symmetry.space_group_name_H-M   'P 1'
#
loop_
_entity.id
_entity.type
_entity.pdbx_description
1 polymer ?
#
loop_
_entity_poly.entity_id
_entity_poly.type
_entity_poly.pdbx_seq_one_letter_code
_entity_poly.pdbx_strand_id
1 'polypeptide(L)'
;MLKLYFAPGTCALASHIALAESGADYTVERIDFKTNQQQSPEYLAINPKGRIPALVTDRGVLTENCAILAWVAQAFPEANLAPTDPWAFAQAQAKVLIIVVS
;
A
#
# COMPACT_ATOMS: atom_id res chain seq x y z
N MET A 1 2.23 -12.27 8.33
CA MET A 1 2.18 -10.94 8.95
C MET A 1 2.42 -9.86 7.91
N LEU A 2 1.73 -8.74 8.03
CA LEU A 2 1.85 -7.64 7.09
C LEU A 2 2.76 -6.55 7.63
N LYS A 3 3.62 -6.01 6.79
CA LYS A 3 4.48 -4.88 7.15
C LYS A 3 4.46 -3.86 6.02
N LEU A 4 4.06 -2.63 6.37
CA LEU A 4 3.99 -1.53 5.41
C LEU A 4 5.17 -0.59 5.61
N TYR A 5 5.90 -0.33 4.53
CA TYR A 5 6.92 0.72 4.50
C TYR A 5 6.28 2.01 4.02
N PHE A 6 6.44 3.07 4.77
CA PHE A 6 5.79 4.36 4.48
C PHE A 6 6.67 5.54 4.88
N ALA A 7 6.28 6.73 4.44
CA ALA A 7 6.85 7.99 4.94
C ALA A 7 5.73 9.01 5.08
N PRO A 8 5.75 9.86 6.12
CA PRO A 8 4.74 10.89 6.31
C PRO A 8 4.70 11.86 5.13
N GLY A 9 3.51 12.36 4.82
CA GLY A 9 3.33 13.33 3.75
C GLY A 9 3.47 12.77 2.35
N THR A 10 3.42 11.44 2.18
CA THR A 10 3.53 10.78 0.88
C THR A 10 2.23 10.08 0.53
N CYS A 11 2.16 9.58 -0.72
CA CYS A 11 1.00 8.81 -1.18
C CYS A 11 0.82 7.48 -0.44
N ALA A 12 1.82 7.03 0.32
CA ALA A 12 1.73 5.83 1.15
C ALA A 12 0.64 5.95 2.23
N LEU A 13 0.18 7.16 2.53
CA LEU A 13 -0.91 7.36 3.48
C LEU A 13 -2.17 6.59 3.08
N ALA A 14 -2.49 6.53 1.80
CA ALA A 14 -3.67 5.81 1.32
C ALA A 14 -3.59 4.32 1.68
N SER A 15 -2.44 3.69 1.48
CA SER A 15 -2.24 2.28 1.86
C SER A 15 -2.31 2.10 3.37
N HIS A 16 -1.77 3.03 4.14
CA HIS A 16 -1.80 2.97 5.59
C HIS A 16 -3.25 3.05 6.11
N ILE A 17 -4.02 3.98 5.57
CA ILE A 17 -5.43 4.12 5.96
C ILE A 17 -6.22 2.85 5.63
N ALA A 18 -6.01 2.29 4.44
CA ALA A 18 -6.70 1.06 4.04
C ALA A 18 -6.39 -0.10 5.00
N LEU A 19 -5.13 -0.26 5.40
CA LEU A 19 -4.77 -1.30 6.36
C LEU A 19 -5.40 -1.06 7.71
N ALA A 20 -5.42 0.18 8.19
CA ALA A 20 -6.05 0.52 9.46
C ALA A 20 -7.55 0.19 9.45
N GLU A 21 -8.23 0.46 8.34
CA GLU A 21 -9.67 0.19 8.20
C GLU A 21 -9.96 -1.30 7.97
N SER A 22 -8.99 -2.06 7.49
CA SER A 22 -9.19 -3.48 7.14
C SER A 22 -9.37 -4.40 8.34
N GLY A 23 -8.92 -3.98 9.51
CA GLY A 23 -8.87 -4.84 10.68
C GLY A 23 -7.72 -5.83 10.69
N ALA A 24 -6.80 -5.74 9.73
CA ALA A 24 -5.66 -6.64 9.66
C ALA A 24 -4.64 -6.36 10.76
N ASP A 25 -3.92 -7.40 11.16
CA ASP A 25 -2.72 -7.23 11.99
C ASP A 25 -1.57 -6.83 11.07
N TYR A 26 -0.99 -5.67 11.34
CA TYR A 26 0.13 -5.19 10.51
C TYR A 26 1.06 -4.32 11.36
N THR A 27 2.29 -4.17 10.88
CA THR A 27 3.25 -3.22 11.42
C THR A 27 3.63 -2.23 10.34
N VAL A 28 4.19 -1.10 10.76
CA VAL A 28 4.67 -0.09 9.81
C VAL A 28 6.14 0.20 10.09
N GLU A 29 6.87 0.51 9.04
CA GLU A 29 8.24 0.97 9.17
C GLU A 29 8.41 2.23 8.36
N ARG A 30 8.87 3.29 9.02
CA ARG A 30 9.07 4.58 8.38
C ARG A 30 10.37 4.57 7.58
N ILE A 31 10.30 5.10 6.37
CA ILE A 31 11.47 5.34 5.52
C ILE A 31 11.84 6.82 5.61
N ASP A 32 13.11 7.09 5.83
CA ASP A 32 13.61 8.47 5.96
C ASP A 32 14.21 8.93 4.64
N PHE A 33 13.48 9.80 3.95
CA PHE A 33 13.95 10.36 2.68
C PHE A 33 15.10 11.36 2.86
N LYS A 34 15.22 11.96 4.04
CA LYS A 34 16.30 12.91 4.31
C LYS A 34 17.68 12.23 4.29
N THR A 35 17.73 10.99 4.71
CA THR A 35 18.96 10.20 4.68
C THR A 35 19.06 9.31 3.45
N ASN A 36 18.12 9.46 2.52
CA ASN A 36 18.05 8.66 1.29
C ASN A 36 17.89 7.17 1.57
N GLN A 37 17.14 6.83 2.62
CA GLN A 37 16.95 5.44 3.05
C GLN A 37 16.25 4.61 1.98
N GLN A 38 15.41 5.23 1.12
CA GLN A 38 14.72 4.53 0.04
C GLN A 38 15.70 3.97 -1.00
N GLN A 39 16.93 4.45 -1.01
CA GLN A 39 17.99 3.95 -1.90
C GLN A 39 19.01 3.07 -1.17
N SER A 40 18.78 2.77 0.10
CA SER A 40 19.67 1.91 0.86
C SER A 40 19.64 0.48 0.33
N PRO A 41 20.75 -0.28 0.44
CA PRO A 41 20.76 -1.68 0.01
C PRO A 41 19.68 -2.51 0.68
N GLU A 42 19.40 -2.23 1.94
CA GLU A 42 18.37 -2.95 2.71
C GLU A 42 16.99 -2.74 2.12
N TYR A 43 16.64 -1.50 1.79
CA TYR A 43 15.34 -1.22 1.22
C TYR A 43 15.24 -1.66 -0.24
N LEU A 44 16.29 -1.50 -1.03
CA LEU A 44 16.30 -1.93 -2.43
C LEU A 44 16.13 -3.45 -2.56
N ALA A 45 16.54 -4.21 -1.54
CA ALA A 45 16.27 -5.64 -1.49
C ALA A 45 14.77 -5.93 -1.35
N ILE A 46 14.01 -5.03 -0.77
CA ILE A 46 12.56 -5.14 -0.60
C ILE A 46 11.84 -4.60 -1.84
N ASN A 47 12.21 -3.41 -2.28
CA ASN A 47 11.65 -2.79 -3.48
C ASN A 47 12.77 -2.21 -4.35
N PRO A 48 13.15 -2.92 -5.42
CA PRO A 48 14.23 -2.44 -6.30
C PRO A 48 13.98 -1.07 -6.94
N LYS A 49 12.73 -0.64 -7.00
CA LYS A 49 12.39 0.69 -7.53
C LYS A 49 12.79 1.82 -6.59
N GLY A 50 13.09 1.51 -5.32
CA GLY A 50 13.46 2.52 -4.34
C GLY A 50 12.33 3.49 -4.01
N ARG A 51 11.09 3.03 -4.04
CA ARG A 51 9.90 3.85 -3.80
C ARG A 51 9.05 3.27 -2.69
N ILE A 52 8.20 4.09 -2.12
CA ILE A 52 7.17 3.67 -1.18
C ILE A 52 5.78 3.97 -1.78
N PRO A 53 4.73 3.29 -1.33
CA PRO A 53 4.71 2.24 -0.32
C PRO A 53 5.22 0.89 -0.83
N ALA A 54 5.58 0.03 0.11
CA ALA A 54 5.79 -1.39 -0.16
C ALA A 54 5.13 -2.17 0.98
N LEU A 55 4.34 -3.17 0.63
CA LEU A 55 3.66 -4.02 1.59
C LEU A 55 4.24 -5.42 1.52
N VAL A 56 4.90 -5.84 2.61
CA VAL A 56 5.43 -7.20 2.73
C VAL A 56 4.33 -8.11 3.23
N THR A 57 4.09 -9.20 2.51
CA THR A 57 3.10 -10.23 2.87
C THR A 57 3.76 -11.58 2.93
N ASP A 58 3.02 -12.58 3.39
CA ASP A 58 3.49 -13.96 3.40
C ASP A 58 3.74 -14.51 1.99
N ARG A 59 3.18 -13.88 0.97
CA ARG A 59 3.28 -14.32 -0.43
C ARG A 59 4.31 -13.53 -1.21
N GLY A 60 4.86 -12.48 -0.63
CA GLY A 60 5.81 -11.60 -1.31
C GLY A 60 5.54 -10.15 -1.03
N VAL A 61 6.14 -9.27 -1.82
CA VAL A 61 6.05 -7.83 -1.65
C VAL A 61 5.16 -7.24 -2.74
N LEU A 62 4.16 -6.46 -2.31
CA LEU A 62 3.34 -5.66 -3.21
C LEU A 62 3.86 -4.21 -3.22
N THR A 63 4.00 -3.65 -4.39
CA THR A 63 4.35 -2.24 -4.56
C THR A 63 3.22 -1.54 -5.31
N GLU A 64 3.23 -0.21 -5.29
CA GLU A 64 2.21 0.67 -5.87
C GLU A 64 0.91 0.69 -5.06
N ASN A 65 0.46 1.90 -4.74
CA ASN A 65 -0.75 2.09 -3.93
C ASN A 65 -1.97 1.37 -4.51
N CYS A 66 -2.16 1.45 -5.83
CA CYS A 66 -3.34 0.85 -6.47
C CYS A 66 -3.38 -0.66 -6.23
N ALA A 67 -2.24 -1.34 -6.37
CA ALA A 67 -2.16 -2.78 -6.15
C ALA A 67 -2.40 -3.13 -4.68
N ILE A 68 -1.80 -2.37 -3.77
CA ILE A 68 -1.95 -2.59 -2.33
C ILE A 68 -3.41 -2.40 -1.91
N LEU A 69 -4.04 -1.31 -2.36
CA LEU A 69 -5.42 -1.01 -2.01
C LEU A 69 -6.38 -2.08 -2.53
N ALA A 70 -6.16 -2.54 -3.77
CA ALA A 70 -6.98 -3.59 -4.36
C ALA A 70 -6.84 -4.90 -3.60
N TRP A 71 -5.61 -5.27 -3.26
CA TRP A 71 -5.35 -6.50 -2.52
C TRP A 71 -5.97 -6.47 -1.13
N VAL A 72 -5.79 -5.36 -0.40
CA VAL A 72 -6.34 -5.21 0.95
C VAL A 72 -7.87 -5.30 0.92
N ALA A 73 -8.51 -4.65 -0.06
CA ALA A 73 -9.97 -4.68 -0.17
C ALA A 73 -10.49 -6.10 -0.42
N GLN A 74 -9.79 -6.91 -1.19
CA GLN A 74 -10.21 -8.27 -1.49
C GLN A 74 -9.81 -9.27 -0.40
N ALA A 75 -8.67 -9.05 0.24
CA ALA A 75 -8.20 -9.94 1.30
C ALA A 75 -9.01 -9.78 2.59
N PHE A 76 -9.61 -8.61 2.80
CA PHE A 76 -10.40 -8.30 4.00
C PHE A 76 -11.78 -7.79 3.60
N PRO A 77 -12.62 -8.65 2.98
CA PRO A 77 -13.91 -8.22 2.42
C PRO A 77 -14.89 -7.72 3.48
N GLU A 78 -14.74 -8.15 4.71
CA GLU A 78 -15.64 -7.75 5.81
C GLU A 78 -15.53 -6.26 6.16
N ALA A 79 -14.41 -5.63 5.79
CA ALA A 79 -14.21 -4.21 6.03
C ALA A 79 -14.95 -3.32 5.02
N ASN A 80 -15.48 -3.90 3.95
CA ASN A 80 -16.23 -3.17 2.91
C ASN A 80 -15.46 -2.00 2.30
N LEU A 81 -14.16 -2.21 2.05
CA LEU A 81 -13.29 -1.16 1.51
C LEU A 81 -13.52 -0.92 0.02
N ALA A 82 -14.14 -1.86 -0.67
CA ALA A 82 -14.42 -1.74 -2.10
C ALA A 82 -15.70 -2.50 -2.44
N PRO A 83 -16.41 -2.08 -3.50
CA PRO A 83 -17.57 -2.81 -3.98
C PRO A 83 -17.20 -4.21 -4.47
N THR A 84 -18.13 -5.16 -4.34
CA THR A 84 -17.95 -6.51 -4.83
C THR A 84 -18.35 -6.66 -6.30
N ASP A 85 -19.18 -5.74 -6.81
CA ASP A 85 -19.55 -5.72 -8.22
C ASP A 85 -18.34 -5.34 -9.07
N PRO A 86 -18.00 -6.13 -10.12
CA PRO A 86 -16.80 -5.85 -10.91
C PRO A 86 -16.77 -4.45 -11.55
N TRP A 87 -17.90 -3.95 -12.03
CA TRP A 87 -17.95 -2.63 -12.64
C TRP A 87 -17.72 -1.54 -11.60
N ALA A 88 -18.42 -1.62 -10.46
CA ALA A 88 -18.24 -0.64 -9.39
C ALA A 88 -16.83 -0.67 -8.82
N PHE A 89 -16.22 -1.86 -8.72
CA PHE A 89 -14.83 -2.00 -8.29
C PHE A 89 -13.88 -1.30 -9.26
N ALA A 90 -14.08 -1.49 -10.56
CA ALA A 90 -13.25 -0.85 -11.58
C ALA A 90 -13.37 0.68 -11.51
N GLN A 91 -14.58 1.20 -11.30
CA GLN A 91 -14.78 2.64 -11.13
C GLN A 91 -14.07 3.17 -9.89
N ALA A 92 -14.11 2.43 -8.80
CA ALA A 92 -13.39 2.81 -7.58
C ALA A 92 -11.88 2.84 -7.81
N GLN A 93 -11.34 1.87 -8.54
CA GLN A 93 -9.92 1.85 -8.89
C GLN A 93 -9.50 3.05 -9.73
N ALA A 94 -10.33 3.46 -10.67
CA ALA A 94 -10.05 4.63 -11.49
C ALA A 94 -9.95 5.90 -10.63
N LYS A 95 -10.82 6.05 -9.64
CA LYS A 95 -10.77 7.19 -8.71
C LYS A 95 -9.52 7.17 -7.86
N VAL A 96 -9.12 6.01 -7.37
CA VAL A 96 -7.88 5.85 -6.59
C VAL A 96 -6.67 6.26 -7.41
N LEU A 97 -6.64 5.87 -8.68
CA LEU A 97 -5.52 6.21 -9.56
C LEU A 97 -5.39 7.73 -9.71
N ILE A 98 -6.51 8.44 -9.87
CA ILE A 98 -6.50 9.89 -9.97
C ILE A 98 -5.91 10.51 -8.70
N ILE A 99 -6.31 10.04 -7.52
CA ILE A 99 -5.82 10.55 -6.25
C ILE A 99 -4.32 10.30 -6.09
N VAL A 100 -3.86 9.10 -6.44
CA VAL A 100 -2.47 8.69 -6.23
C VAL A 100 -1.50 9.42 -7.16
N VAL A 101 -1.90 9.67 -8.40
CA VAL A 101 -1.01 10.32 -9.39
C VAL A 101 -1.15 11.84 -9.41
N SER A 102 -2.14 12.37 -8.71
CA SER A 102 -2.34 13.82 -8.62
C SER A 102 -1.45 14.43 -7.55
#